data_5af9f34608dcaa066d713150bb6ad030
#
_entry.id   5af9f34608dcaa066d713150bb6ad030
#
_cell.length_a   1.000
_cell.length_b   1.000
_cell.length_c   1.000
_cell.angle_alpha   90.00
_cell.angle_beta   90.00
_cell.angle_gamma   90.00
#
_symmetry.space_group_name_H-M   'P 1'
#
loop_
_entity.id
_entity.type
_entity.pdbx_description
1 polymer ?
#
loop_
_entity_poly.entity_id
_entity_poly.type
_entity_poly.pdbx_seq_one_letter_code
_entity_poly.pdbx_strand_id
1 'polypeptide(L)'
;RDIKKLEDRIKSLEYYTTLSLLEKETANFFIPDTEGLNRFKSGFFVDNFNDFSAQEDNIDVNNAIDRKFNELRPRHYTNSVDMIFGPVVDTDATDDVNFAAIEGNNVRKQNDIVTLDYSEVEYISQTFATRTESVTPFLISFWNGTLELTPASDNWVDTTRLEAKIIETEGNYAETFNNMAANGDIDPQTGFGPIIWDSWETNWTGVEVVETTRTRVINNGPDVINRSLNGHWRIFQGTTTRQVTDQVIEDRLRTTREFGTTSRSGVRTIVTEQFDQESVGDRVVSRDLIQFMRSRNVEFVSKRVKPLTRLYAFFDGVDISKYCVPKLLEISMTSGTFQIGETVVGEMLRTGLAETLRPDTTPSIRFRVAQSNHREGPYDSPTKTYPQNPYSNIDLAATYSSTSTILNVDTASLSSEARGDFFGYVEEGMVLRGRTSGALATVTNVRLVSDLSATLIGSYFIPDGNNINHPRFECGTKTFTLTNDIDNNQDDATTIAEEAFSATGTLETVQENIISVRNARIELKNEFQSRNVNRDLGTEVVGSEVIGSRTRTQTINTWYDPLAQSFLVEDETGVF
;
A
#
# COMPACT_ATOMS: atom_id res chain seq x y z
N ARG A 1 -39.75 -3.53 -4.73
CA ARG A 1 -38.85 -2.42 -4.33
C ARG A 1 -39.11 -1.16 -5.16
N ASP A 2 -39.16 -1.28 -6.47
CA ASP A 2 -39.46 -0.15 -7.37
C ASP A 2 -40.88 0.40 -7.23
N ILE A 3 -41.81 -0.48 -6.88
CA ILE A 3 -43.21 -0.07 -6.64
C ILE A 3 -43.31 0.83 -5.41
N LYS A 4 -42.62 0.49 -4.32
CA LYS A 4 -42.60 1.31 -3.10
C LYS A 4 -41.96 2.68 -3.36
N LYS A 5 -40.84 2.71 -4.08
CA LYS A 5 -40.21 3.98 -4.51
C LYS A 5 -41.15 4.83 -5.38
N LEU A 6 -41.86 4.19 -6.28
CA LEU A 6 -42.83 4.89 -7.12
C LEU A 6 -43.98 5.45 -6.27
N GLU A 7 -44.48 4.67 -5.30
CA GLU A 7 -45.52 5.08 -4.37
C GLU A 7 -45.07 6.28 -3.52
N ASP A 8 -43.84 6.25 -2.99
CA ASP A 8 -43.29 7.35 -2.21
C ASP A 8 -43.11 8.62 -3.07
N ARG A 9 -42.67 8.46 -4.33
CA ARG A 9 -42.61 9.58 -5.27
C ARG A 9 -43.96 10.17 -5.59
N ILE A 10 -44.97 9.33 -5.76
CA ILE A 10 -46.36 9.79 -5.99
C ILE A 10 -46.87 10.54 -4.78
N LYS A 11 -46.68 10.02 -3.56
CA LYS A 11 -47.05 10.71 -2.33
C LYS A 11 -46.36 12.06 -2.19
N SER A 12 -45.06 12.12 -2.51
CA SER A 12 -44.33 13.39 -2.49
C SER A 12 -44.89 14.38 -3.53
N LEU A 13 -45.18 13.89 -4.72
CA LEU A 13 -45.78 14.71 -5.79
C LEU A 13 -47.14 15.23 -5.40
N GLU A 14 -48.01 14.40 -4.83
CA GLU A 14 -49.32 14.78 -4.31
C GLU A 14 -49.21 15.85 -3.23
N TYR A 15 -48.25 15.67 -2.28
CA TYR A 15 -48.00 16.65 -1.24
C TYR A 15 -47.59 18.00 -1.82
N TYR A 16 -46.62 18.05 -2.74
CA TYR A 16 -46.20 19.30 -3.33
C TYR A 16 -47.25 19.93 -4.27
N THR A 17 -48.05 19.12 -4.94
CA THR A 17 -49.18 19.62 -5.73
C THR A 17 -50.23 20.27 -4.84
N THR A 18 -50.51 19.66 -3.70
CA THR A 18 -51.47 20.21 -2.71
C THR A 18 -50.94 21.52 -2.11
N LEU A 19 -49.64 21.58 -1.77
CA LEU A 19 -48.99 22.81 -1.31
C LEU A 19 -49.04 23.93 -2.37
N SER A 20 -48.82 23.59 -3.64
CA SER A 20 -48.90 24.54 -4.76
C SER A 20 -50.31 25.09 -4.97
N LEU A 21 -51.34 24.24 -4.83
CA LEU A 21 -52.71 24.66 -4.91
C LEU A 21 -53.07 25.58 -3.72
N LEU A 22 -52.64 25.21 -2.52
CA LEU A 22 -52.86 26.03 -1.31
C LEU A 22 -52.13 27.38 -1.42
N GLU A 23 -50.93 27.41 -1.94
CA GLU A 23 -50.17 28.62 -2.25
C GLU A 23 -50.95 29.53 -3.22
N LYS A 24 -51.48 28.95 -4.29
CA LYS A 24 -52.24 29.65 -5.31
C LYS A 24 -53.55 30.26 -4.75
N GLU A 25 -54.21 29.53 -3.82
CA GLU A 25 -55.38 30.04 -3.12
C GLU A 25 -55.01 31.14 -2.11
N THR A 26 -53.92 31.00 -1.37
CA THR A 26 -53.44 32.00 -0.41
C THR A 26 -52.82 33.22 -1.06
N ALA A 27 -52.24 33.12 -2.25
CA ALA A 27 -51.78 34.28 -3.01
C ALA A 27 -52.91 35.23 -3.40
N ASN A 28 -54.15 34.75 -3.40
CA ASN A 28 -55.33 35.58 -3.61
C ASN A 28 -55.78 36.33 -2.36
N PHE A 29 -55.24 35.99 -1.18
CA PHE A 29 -55.47 36.72 0.06
C PHE A 29 -54.34 37.73 0.26
N PHE A 30 -54.48 38.89 -0.34
CA PHE A 30 -53.59 40.01 -0.16
C PHE A 30 -53.75 40.57 1.25
N ILE A 31 -52.73 40.44 2.06
CA ILE A 31 -52.61 41.11 3.36
C ILE A 31 -51.78 42.37 3.10
N PRO A 32 -52.37 43.58 3.23
CA PRO A 32 -51.77 44.81 2.74
C PRO A 32 -50.40 45.18 3.30
N ASP A 33 -49.97 44.71 4.43
CA ASP A 33 -48.73 45.13 5.08
C ASP A 33 -47.60 44.10 4.99
N THR A 34 -47.74 43.09 4.14
CA THR A 34 -46.71 42.05 3.97
C THR A 34 -46.29 41.89 2.54
N GLU A 35 -45.90 43.01 1.89
CA GLU A 35 -45.38 42.99 0.52
C GLU A 35 -44.25 41.98 0.37
N GLY A 36 -44.48 40.97 -0.44
CA GLY A 36 -43.47 39.99 -0.80
C GLY A 36 -43.34 38.75 0.09
N LEU A 37 -44.04 38.67 1.20
CA LEU A 37 -44.01 37.47 2.03
C LEU A 37 -45.11 36.49 1.61
N ASN A 38 -44.77 35.51 0.85
CA ASN A 38 -45.61 34.36 0.56
C ASN A 38 -45.31 33.25 1.59
N ARG A 39 -46.31 32.89 2.38
CA ARG A 39 -46.23 31.87 3.44
C ARG A 39 -45.64 30.54 2.97
N PHE A 40 -45.80 30.25 1.70
CA PHE A 40 -45.43 28.95 1.11
C PHE A 40 -44.22 29.05 0.18
N LYS A 41 -43.75 30.24 -0.13
CA LYS A 41 -42.58 30.49 -0.96
C LYS A 41 -41.32 30.82 -0.18
N SER A 42 -41.52 31.26 1.06
CA SER A 42 -40.40 31.59 1.93
C SER A 42 -40.62 31.02 3.32
N GLY A 43 -39.62 30.46 3.86
CA GLY A 43 -39.65 29.83 5.18
C GLY A 43 -38.26 29.50 5.65
N PHE A 44 -38.18 28.97 6.83
CA PHE A 44 -36.94 28.47 7.34
C PHE A 44 -36.78 27.01 6.90
N PHE A 45 -35.70 26.73 6.21
CA PHE A 45 -35.28 25.36 5.99
C PHE A 45 -34.53 24.90 7.21
N VAL A 46 -35.11 23.94 7.90
CA VAL A 46 -34.46 23.28 9.01
C VAL A 46 -33.69 22.10 8.43
N ASP A 47 -32.41 22.02 8.75
CA ASP A 47 -31.58 20.89 8.36
C ASP A 47 -32.11 19.61 9.01
N ASN A 48 -32.36 18.59 8.23
CA ASN A 48 -32.81 17.30 8.71
C ASN A 48 -31.67 16.40 9.20
N PHE A 49 -30.45 16.94 9.21
CA PHE A 49 -29.23 16.25 9.63
C PHE A 49 -28.91 14.97 8.84
N ASN A 50 -29.42 14.83 7.64
CA ASN A 50 -29.09 13.69 6.76
C ASN A 50 -27.90 13.96 5.84
N ASP A 51 -27.60 15.21 5.60
CA ASP A 51 -26.53 15.64 4.71
C ASP A 51 -25.30 16.10 5.49
N PHE A 52 -24.17 16.08 4.81
CA PHE A 52 -22.91 16.56 5.38
C PHE A 52 -22.96 18.03 5.83
N SER A 53 -23.71 18.88 5.14
CA SER A 53 -23.88 20.29 5.47
C SER A 53 -24.54 20.54 6.82
N ALA A 54 -25.17 19.52 7.40
CA ALA A 54 -25.78 19.58 8.72
C ALA A 54 -24.83 19.34 9.88
N GLN A 55 -23.62 18.87 9.57
CA GLN A 55 -22.63 18.52 10.57
C GLN A 55 -21.44 19.44 10.44
N GLU A 56 -21.09 20.11 11.49
CA GLU A 56 -19.79 20.73 11.58
C GLU A 56 -18.77 19.70 12.07
N ASP A 57 -17.60 19.65 11.44
CA ASP A 57 -16.49 18.76 11.84
C ASP A 57 -15.86 19.17 13.19
N ASN A 58 -16.64 19.80 14.06
CA ASN A 58 -16.15 20.19 15.36
C ASN A 58 -16.11 18.99 16.30
N ILE A 59 -14.91 18.44 16.43
CA ILE A 59 -14.58 17.23 17.17
C ILE A 59 -14.95 17.32 18.66
N ASP A 60 -15.05 18.53 19.20
CA ASP A 60 -15.30 18.75 20.62
C ASP A 60 -16.78 18.61 21.00
N VAL A 61 -17.66 18.55 20.02
CA VAL A 61 -19.08 18.48 20.24
C VAL A 61 -19.61 17.07 20.02
N ASN A 62 -19.71 16.29 21.07
CA ASN A 62 -20.31 14.96 21.05
C ASN A 62 -21.83 15.07 20.90
N ASN A 63 -22.31 15.05 19.67
CA ASN A 63 -23.72 14.96 19.37
C ASN A 63 -24.06 13.62 18.72
N ALA A 64 -25.31 13.22 18.83
CA ALA A 64 -25.84 12.08 18.09
C ALA A 64 -27.00 12.55 17.22
N ILE A 65 -27.02 12.06 15.98
CA ILE A 65 -28.12 12.33 15.07
C ILE A 65 -29.04 11.12 15.04
N ASP A 66 -30.28 11.31 15.41
CA ASP A 66 -31.31 10.29 15.25
C ASP A 66 -31.93 10.41 13.86
N ARG A 67 -31.42 9.55 12.94
CA ARG A 67 -31.88 9.56 11.56
C ARG A 67 -33.33 9.13 11.35
N LYS A 68 -33.91 8.42 12.32
CA LYS A 68 -35.28 7.99 12.23
C LYS A 68 -36.24 9.15 12.44
N PHE A 69 -35.88 10.06 13.34
CA PHE A 69 -36.70 11.22 13.72
C PHE A 69 -36.17 12.54 13.18
N ASN A 70 -34.99 12.52 12.52
CA ASN A 70 -34.27 13.71 12.05
C ASN A 70 -34.01 14.72 13.18
N GLU A 71 -33.56 14.21 14.31
CA GLU A 71 -33.33 15.00 15.50
C GLU A 71 -31.86 15.04 15.87
N LEU A 72 -31.38 16.23 16.22
CA LEU A 72 -30.08 16.38 16.86
C LEU A 72 -30.23 16.14 18.35
N ARG A 73 -29.51 15.18 18.89
CA ARG A 73 -29.47 14.84 20.31
C ARG A 73 -28.09 15.14 20.87
N PRO A 74 -27.91 16.34 21.47
CA PRO A 74 -26.67 16.66 22.12
C PRO A 74 -26.43 15.76 23.34
N ARG A 75 -25.18 15.43 23.57
CA ARG A 75 -24.83 14.65 24.75
C ARG A 75 -25.08 15.47 26.02
N HIS A 76 -25.88 14.93 26.89
CA HIS A 76 -26.03 15.51 28.22
C HIS A 76 -24.75 15.27 29.02
N TYR A 77 -24.33 16.35 29.61
CA TYR A 77 -23.24 16.28 30.56
C TYR A 77 -23.61 17.15 31.73
N THR A 78 -23.46 16.60 32.92
CA THR A 78 -23.75 17.28 34.15
C THR A 78 -22.47 17.50 34.93
N ASN A 79 -22.29 18.69 35.40
CA ASN A 79 -21.19 19.04 36.29
C ASN A 79 -21.78 19.78 37.50
N SER A 80 -21.08 19.75 38.61
CA SER A 80 -21.44 20.58 39.78
C SER A 80 -20.47 21.74 39.88
N VAL A 81 -20.99 22.93 40.03
CA VAL A 81 -20.19 24.14 40.19
C VAL A 81 -20.73 24.86 41.43
N ASP A 82 -19.82 25.21 42.32
CA ASP A 82 -20.19 26.00 43.50
C ASP A 82 -20.49 27.44 43.09
N MET A 83 -21.60 27.98 43.57
CA MET A 83 -21.91 29.37 43.38
C MET A 83 -21.05 30.21 44.33
N ILE A 84 -20.30 31.12 43.77
CA ILE A 84 -19.43 32.03 44.50
C ILE A 84 -19.99 33.43 44.43
N PHE A 85 -20.27 33.98 45.59
CA PHE A 85 -20.72 35.37 45.74
C PHE A 85 -19.53 36.17 46.29
N GLY A 86 -19.01 37.06 45.44
CA GLY A 86 -18.01 38.00 45.91
C GLY A 86 -18.57 39.05 46.86
N PRO A 87 -17.73 39.79 47.56
CA PRO A 87 -18.18 40.89 48.41
C PRO A 87 -18.86 41.96 47.55
N VAL A 88 -20.06 42.34 47.92
CA VAL A 88 -20.74 43.46 47.29
C VAL A 88 -20.02 44.72 47.71
N VAL A 89 -19.29 45.34 46.82
CA VAL A 89 -18.51 46.57 47.06
C VAL A 89 -19.41 47.81 46.89
N ASP A 90 -20.45 47.71 46.11
CA ASP A 90 -21.39 48.81 45.83
C ASP A 90 -22.81 48.39 46.17
N THR A 91 -23.36 49.03 47.19
CA THR A 91 -24.72 48.77 47.66
C THR A 91 -25.81 49.37 46.76
N ASP A 92 -25.42 50.24 45.81
CA ASP A 92 -26.33 50.85 44.87
C ASP A 92 -26.39 50.16 43.50
N ALA A 93 -25.61 49.10 43.31
CA ALA A 93 -25.69 48.26 42.12
C ALA A 93 -26.93 47.38 42.11
N THR A 94 -28.08 48.02 41.95
CA THR A 94 -29.37 47.34 41.74
C THR A 94 -29.59 46.96 40.28
N ASP A 95 -28.65 47.34 39.43
CA ASP A 95 -28.76 47.15 38.00
C ASP A 95 -28.35 45.70 37.63
N ASP A 96 -29.26 44.95 37.03
CA ASP A 96 -29.05 43.57 36.62
C ASP A 96 -27.81 43.38 35.74
N VAL A 97 -27.40 44.43 35.05
CA VAL A 97 -26.22 44.45 34.17
C VAL A 97 -24.91 44.44 34.95
N ASN A 98 -24.88 45.03 36.15
CA ASN A 98 -23.65 45.17 36.93
C ASN A 98 -23.44 44.03 37.95
N PHE A 99 -24.45 43.20 38.17
CA PHE A 99 -24.36 42.11 39.14
C PHE A 99 -23.29 41.07 38.78
N ALA A 100 -23.18 40.73 37.52
CA ALA A 100 -22.16 39.79 37.02
C ALA A 100 -20.76 40.41 36.96
N ALA A 101 -20.64 41.75 36.93
CA ALA A 101 -19.37 42.45 36.87
C ALA A 101 -18.70 42.62 38.24
N ILE A 102 -19.31 42.21 39.33
CA ILE A 102 -18.71 42.25 40.67
C ILE A 102 -17.59 41.22 40.77
N GLU A 103 -16.39 41.66 41.05
CA GLU A 103 -15.22 40.79 41.15
C GLU A 103 -15.43 39.69 42.20
N GLY A 104 -15.20 38.45 41.81
CA GLY A 104 -15.36 37.26 42.63
C GLY A 104 -16.72 36.56 42.54
N ASN A 105 -17.66 37.04 41.76
CA ASN A 105 -18.92 36.39 41.50
C ASN A 105 -18.83 35.48 40.28
N ASN A 106 -19.38 34.30 40.38
CA ASN A 106 -19.65 33.43 39.23
C ASN A 106 -21.16 33.29 38.97
N VAL A 107 -21.95 34.22 39.49
CA VAL A 107 -23.38 34.21 39.41
C VAL A 107 -23.87 35.40 38.61
N ARG A 108 -24.79 35.17 37.69
CA ARG A 108 -25.43 36.20 36.87
C ARG A 108 -26.89 36.31 37.24
N LYS A 109 -27.35 37.52 37.48
CA LYS A 109 -28.78 37.80 37.68
C LYS A 109 -29.36 38.39 36.40
N GLN A 110 -30.50 37.88 36.00
CA GLN A 110 -31.28 38.40 34.88
C GLN A 110 -32.74 38.46 35.29
N ASN A 111 -33.25 39.66 35.59
CA ASN A 111 -34.54 39.91 36.24
C ASN A 111 -34.63 39.15 37.58
N ASP A 112 -35.60 38.24 37.71
CA ASP A 112 -35.81 37.43 38.90
C ASP A 112 -35.09 36.08 38.88
N ILE A 113 -34.32 35.81 37.83
CA ILE A 113 -33.61 34.55 37.65
C ILE A 113 -32.12 34.75 37.96
N VAL A 114 -31.59 33.84 38.77
CA VAL A 114 -30.16 33.77 39.07
C VAL A 114 -29.58 32.52 38.41
N THR A 115 -28.57 32.71 37.62
CA THR A 115 -27.84 31.63 36.92
C THR A 115 -26.35 31.74 37.21
N LEU A 116 -25.60 30.67 36.95
CA LEU A 116 -24.15 30.76 36.89
C LEU A 116 -23.76 31.67 35.73
N ASP A 117 -22.59 32.30 35.86
CA ASP A 117 -22.01 33.00 34.71
C ASP A 117 -21.68 31.98 33.63
N TYR A 118 -22.07 32.26 32.43
CA TYR A 118 -21.89 31.32 31.30
C TYR A 118 -21.47 32.06 30.04
N SER A 119 -20.74 31.40 29.25
CA SER A 119 -20.45 31.80 27.89
C SER A 119 -21.26 30.96 26.90
N GLU A 120 -21.75 31.60 25.88
CA GLU A 120 -22.38 30.90 24.78
C GLU A 120 -21.31 30.40 23.81
N VAL A 121 -21.36 29.13 23.53
CA VAL A 121 -20.48 28.49 22.55
C VAL A 121 -21.36 27.95 21.45
N GLU A 122 -20.98 28.23 20.22
CA GLU A 122 -21.68 27.65 19.08
C GLU A 122 -21.54 26.13 19.13
N TYR A 123 -22.65 25.44 19.20
CA TYR A 123 -22.71 24.00 19.33
C TYR A 123 -22.72 23.33 17.97
N ILE A 124 -23.53 23.84 17.07
CA ILE A 124 -23.61 23.44 15.67
C ILE A 124 -23.92 24.66 14.83
N SER A 125 -23.19 24.86 13.75
CA SER A 125 -23.50 25.81 12.74
C SER A 125 -24.49 25.21 11.74
N GLN A 126 -25.70 25.68 11.74
CA GLN A 126 -26.69 25.32 10.73
C GLN A 126 -26.85 26.46 9.73
N THR A 127 -25.94 26.50 8.78
CA THR A 127 -25.83 27.59 7.81
C THR A 127 -27.16 27.88 7.09
N PHE A 128 -27.99 26.87 6.94
CA PHE A 128 -29.27 26.97 6.22
C PHE A 128 -30.52 27.00 7.14
N ALA A 129 -30.40 26.69 8.43
CA ALA A 129 -31.54 26.58 9.33
C ALA A 129 -32.28 27.90 9.57
N THR A 130 -31.56 29.01 9.53
CA THR A 130 -32.09 30.35 9.69
C THR A 130 -32.22 31.13 8.39
N ARG A 131 -31.88 30.48 7.28
CA ARG A 131 -31.93 31.11 5.96
C ARG A 131 -33.35 31.02 5.41
N THR A 132 -33.85 32.15 4.92
CA THR A 132 -35.12 32.20 4.22
C THR A 132 -34.89 32.01 2.73
N GLU A 133 -35.52 31.03 2.12
CA GLU A 133 -35.43 30.75 0.69
C GLU A 133 -36.79 30.64 0.04
N SER A 134 -36.85 31.01 -1.25
CA SER A 134 -38.02 30.78 -2.08
C SER A 134 -38.18 29.28 -2.34
N VAL A 135 -39.31 28.74 -1.95
CA VAL A 135 -39.62 27.32 -2.17
C VAL A 135 -40.42 27.17 -3.47
N THR A 136 -39.91 26.40 -4.41
CA THR A 136 -40.68 25.97 -5.59
C THR A 136 -41.46 24.71 -5.25
N PRO A 137 -42.79 24.68 -5.51
CA PRO A 137 -43.63 23.53 -5.14
C PRO A 137 -43.28 22.23 -5.88
N PHE A 138 -42.46 22.30 -6.94
CA PHE A 138 -41.96 21.16 -7.65
C PHE A 138 -40.51 20.85 -7.29
N LEU A 139 -40.19 20.79 -6.02
CA LEU A 139 -38.92 20.31 -5.58
C LEU A 139 -38.77 18.81 -5.90
N ILE A 140 -37.66 18.46 -6.53
CA ILE A 140 -37.33 17.07 -6.73
C ILE A 140 -37.00 16.48 -5.36
N SER A 141 -37.86 15.60 -4.87
CA SER A 141 -37.66 14.92 -3.58
C SER A 141 -36.63 13.77 -3.70
N PHE A 142 -36.37 13.32 -4.89
CA PHE A 142 -35.43 12.26 -5.16
C PHE A 142 -34.63 12.57 -6.43
N TRP A 143 -33.32 12.49 -6.31
CA TRP A 143 -32.39 12.72 -7.42
C TRP A 143 -31.91 11.38 -7.97
N ASN A 144 -32.38 11.03 -9.16
CA ASN A 144 -31.90 9.85 -9.87
C ASN A 144 -30.71 10.27 -10.75
N GLY A 145 -29.53 10.06 -10.22
CA GLY A 145 -28.28 10.39 -10.91
C GLY A 145 -27.98 9.41 -12.03
N THR A 146 -27.12 9.85 -12.93
CA THR A 146 -26.48 8.99 -13.93
C THR A 146 -25.00 8.83 -13.57
N LEU A 147 -24.47 7.64 -13.73
CA LEU A 147 -23.09 7.32 -13.43
C LEU A 147 -22.43 6.79 -14.69
N GLU A 148 -21.21 7.21 -14.93
CA GLU A 148 -20.35 6.75 -16.03
C GLU A 148 -19.05 6.26 -15.44
N LEU A 149 -18.65 5.03 -15.77
CA LEU A 149 -17.40 4.43 -15.33
C LEU A 149 -16.40 4.37 -16.49
N THR A 150 -15.16 4.73 -16.23
CA THR A 150 -14.07 4.68 -17.20
C THR A 150 -12.85 3.99 -16.58
N PRO A 151 -12.45 2.81 -17.07
CA PRO A 151 -13.16 2.01 -18.07
C PRO A 151 -14.44 1.39 -17.51
N ALA A 152 -15.41 1.12 -18.38
CA ALA A 152 -16.65 0.45 -18.00
C ALA A 152 -16.45 -1.06 -17.75
N SER A 153 -15.34 -1.61 -18.22
CA SER A 153 -14.99 -3.02 -18.01
C SER A 153 -13.49 -3.23 -17.96
N ASP A 154 -13.07 -4.32 -17.32
CA ASP A 154 -11.68 -4.75 -17.26
C ASP A 154 -11.52 -6.20 -17.68
N ASN A 155 -10.86 -6.40 -18.83
CA ASN A 155 -10.54 -7.73 -19.33
C ASN A 155 -9.03 -7.88 -19.40
N TRP A 156 -8.49 -8.92 -18.75
CA TRP A 156 -7.05 -9.14 -18.75
C TRP A 156 -6.69 -10.62 -18.84
N VAL A 157 -5.47 -10.84 -19.27
CA VAL A 157 -4.86 -12.18 -19.32
C VAL A 157 -3.58 -12.12 -18.53
N ASP A 158 -3.48 -12.94 -17.49
CA ASP A 158 -2.26 -13.20 -16.76
C ASP A 158 -1.62 -14.47 -17.30
N THR A 159 -0.30 -14.48 -17.36
CA THR A 159 0.44 -15.63 -17.88
C THR A 159 1.31 -16.21 -16.78
N THR A 160 1.14 -17.50 -16.51
CA THR A 160 2.01 -18.29 -15.63
C THR A 160 2.79 -19.28 -16.46
N ARG A 161 4.09 -19.37 -16.23
CA ARG A 161 4.96 -20.31 -16.95
C ARG A 161 5.24 -21.53 -16.09
N LEU A 162 4.95 -22.71 -16.63
CA LEU A 162 5.39 -23.98 -16.08
C LEU A 162 6.84 -24.27 -16.50
N GLU A 163 7.47 -25.21 -15.80
CA GLU A 163 8.77 -25.73 -16.21
C GLU A 163 8.70 -26.27 -17.63
N ALA A 164 9.79 -26.05 -18.37
CA ALA A 164 9.88 -26.50 -19.76
C ALA A 164 9.73 -28.04 -19.83
N LYS A 165 8.90 -28.50 -20.75
CA LYS A 165 8.75 -29.93 -21.01
C LYS A 165 9.78 -30.35 -22.03
N ILE A 166 10.77 -31.13 -21.57
CA ILE A 166 11.77 -31.71 -22.45
C ILE A 166 11.22 -33.01 -23.03
N ILE A 167 11.15 -33.07 -24.34
CA ILE A 167 10.77 -34.26 -25.11
C ILE A 167 12.06 -34.85 -25.64
N GLU A 168 12.51 -35.93 -25.05
CA GLU A 168 13.69 -36.62 -25.49
C GLU A 168 13.36 -37.48 -26.71
N THR A 169 14.13 -37.31 -27.76
CA THR A 169 14.00 -38.05 -29.03
C THR A 169 15.33 -38.70 -29.34
N GLU A 170 15.31 -39.96 -29.70
CA GLU A 170 16.49 -40.64 -30.19
C GLU A 170 16.92 -40.07 -31.54
N GLY A 171 18.15 -39.57 -31.55
CA GLY A 171 18.84 -39.17 -32.79
C GLY A 171 19.74 -40.30 -33.30
N ASN A 172 20.92 -39.92 -33.70
CA ASN A 172 21.86 -40.87 -34.31
C ASN A 172 22.85 -41.51 -33.29
N TYR A 173 22.68 -41.22 -31.99
CA TYR A 173 23.64 -41.72 -30.97
C TYR A 173 23.74 -43.24 -30.97
N ALA A 174 22.62 -43.94 -30.84
CA ALA A 174 22.59 -45.38 -30.72
C ALA A 174 23.14 -46.06 -32.00
N GLU A 175 22.79 -45.53 -33.16
CA GLU A 175 23.28 -46.05 -34.44
C GLU A 175 24.80 -45.84 -34.59
N THR A 176 25.27 -44.64 -34.33
CA THR A 176 26.71 -44.30 -34.42
C THR A 176 27.53 -45.09 -33.42
N PHE A 177 27.06 -45.19 -32.18
CA PHE A 177 27.75 -45.95 -31.13
C PHE A 177 27.85 -47.44 -31.48
N ASN A 178 26.75 -48.05 -31.92
CA ASN A 178 26.74 -49.45 -32.31
C ASN A 178 27.63 -49.74 -33.52
N ASN A 179 27.65 -48.85 -34.51
CA ASN A 179 28.50 -48.97 -35.70
C ASN A 179 29.99 -48.90 -35.32
N MET A 180 30.38 -47.95 -34.46
CA MET A 180 31.75 -47.81 -34.01
C MET A 180 32.20 -48.96 -33.10
N ALA A 181 31.28 -49.46 -32.26
CA ALA A 181 31.55 -50.64 -31.44
C ALA A 181 31.69 -51.91 -32.28
N ALA A 182 30.87 -52.10 -33.32
CA ALA A 182 30.95 -53.25 -34.24
C ALA A 182 32.25 -53.24 -35.08
N ASN A 183 32.75 -52.03 -35.42
CA ASN A 183 34.00 -51.86 -36.12
C ASN A 183 35.23 -52.03 -35.21
N GLY A 184 35.05 -52.09 -33.88
CA GLY A 184 36.14 -52.17 -32.91
C GLY A 184 36.84 -50.83 -32.62
N ASP A 185 36.27 -49.72 -33.07
CA ASP A 185 36.81 -48.38 -32.86
C ASP A 185 36.64 -47.90 -31.42
N ILE A 186 35.65 -48.44 -30.72
CA ILE A 186 35.34 -48.18 -29.31
C ILE A 186 34.95 -49.44 -28.56
N ASP A 187 35.19 -49.47 -27.27
CA ASP A 187 34.68 -50.50 -26.36
C ASP A 187 33.18 -50.28 -26.11
N PRO A 188 32.32 -51.26 -26.38
CA PRO A 188 30.88 -51.17 -26.22
C PRO A 188 30.43 -50.94 -24.75
N GLN A 189 31.24 -51.22 -23.74
CA GLN A 189 30.91 -50.98 -22.34
C GLN A 189 31.26 -49.57 -21.87
N THR A 190 32.27 -48.95 -22.43
CA THR A 190 32.79 -47.69 -21.93
C THR A 190 32.65 -46.52 -22.92
N GLY A 191 32.45 -46.81 -24.21
CA GLY A 191 32.37 -45.79 -25.26
C GLY A 191 33.73 -45.18 -25.62
N PHE A 192 34.82 -45.77 -25.12
CA PHE A 192 36.18 -45.28 -25.34
C PHE A 192 36.92 -46.13 -26.35
N GLY A 193 37.57 -45.47 -27.24
CA GLY A 193 38.55 -46.13 -28.13
C GLY A 193 39.86 -46.46 -27.41
N PRO A 194 40.69 -47.34 -28.01
CA PRO A 194 42.01 -47.63 -27.49
C PRO A 194 42.87 -46.37 -27.46
N ILE A 195 43.65 -46.21 -26.39
CA ILE A 195 44.56 -45.08 -26.27
C ILE A 195 45.84 -45.39 -27.08
N ILE A 196 46.14 -44.54 -28.03
CA ILE A 196 47.38 -44.55 -28.76
C ILE A 196 48.36 -43.65 -27.99
N TRP A 197 49.29 -44.29 -27.30
CA TRP A 197 50.22 -43.58 -26.46
C TRP A 197 51.49 -43.28 -27.26
N ASP A 198 52.04 -42.08 -27.11
CA ASP A 198 53.34 -41.70 -27.50
C ASP A 198 54.38 -42.29 -26.53
N SER A 199 55.64 -42.21 -26.93
CA SER A 199 56.75 -42.65 -26.09
C SER A 199 56.91 -41.81 -24.85
N TRP A 200 57.39 -42.43 -23.77
CA TRP A 200 57.66 -41.69 -22.53
C TRP A 200 58.84 -40.73 -22.74
N GLU A 201 58.60 -39.48 -22.40
CA GLU A 201 59.65 -38.45 -22.36
C GLU A 201 59.90 -38.11 -20.90
N THR A 202 61.19 -38.18 -20.51
CA THR A 202 61.61 -37.83 -19.16
C THR A 202 62.39 -36.55 -19.19
N ASN A 203 61.90 -35.56 -18.48
CA ASN A 203 62.57 -34.28 -18.33
C ASN A 203 63.04 -34.13 -16.88
N TRP A 204 64.30 -34.04 -16.65
CA TRP A 204 64.88 -33.80 -15.35
C TRP A 204 65.04 -32.30 -15.15
N THR A 205 64.40 -31.75 -14.13
CA THR A 205 64.37 -30.31 -13.85
C THR A 205 65.54 -29.85 -12.98
N GLY A 206 66.29 -30.75 -12.43
CA GLY A 206 67.44 -30.42 -11.63
C GLY A 206 67.22 -30.57 -10.12
N VAL A 207 68.22 -30.15 -9.39
CA VAL A 207 68.17 -30.19 -7.90
C VAL A 207 67.72 -28.85 -7.36
N GLU A 208 66.68 -28.86 -6.65
CA GLU A 208 66.20 -27.67 -5.93
C GLU A 208 66.46 -27.83 -4.43
N VAL A 209 67.04 -26.81 -3.87
CA VAL A 209 67.17 -26.67 -2.43
C VAL A 209 66.13 -25.67 -1.99
N VAL A 210 65.06 -26.17 -1.39
CA VAL A 210 64.02 -25.32 -0.88
C VAL A 210 64.22 -25.12 0.61
N GLU A 211 64.42 -23.88 0.96
CA GLU A 211 64.32 -23.47 2.37
C GLU A 211 62.86 -23.07 2.64
N THR A 212 62.23 -23.77 3.51
CA THR A 212 60.88 -23.48 3.95
C THR A 212 60.86 -23.21 5.47
N THR A 213 59.99 -22.33 5.82
CA THR A 213 59.74 -22.10 7.23
C THR A 213 58.47 -22.82 7.63
N ARG A 214 58.50 -23.54 8.71
CA ARG A 214 57.34 -24.18 9.30
C ARG A 214 57.03 -23.56 10.63
N THR A 215 55.95 -22.92 10.71
CA THR A 215 55.45 -22.35 11.94
C THR A 215 54.67 -23.40 12.73
N ARG A 216 55.08 -23.67 13.95
CA ARG A 216 54.34 -24.51 14.87
C ARG A 216 54.04 -23.73 16.15
N VAL A 217 52.86 -23.97 16.67
CA VAL A 217 52.39 -23.35 17.88
C VAL A 217 52.50 -24.37 18.99
N ILE A 218 53.26 -24.03 20.03
CA ILE A 218 53.41 -24.88 21.20
C ILE A 218 52.71 -24.16 22.37
N ASN A 219 51.86 -24.87 23.02
CA ASN A 219 51.22 -24.36 24.24
C ASN A 219 52.20 -24.56 25.42
N ASN A 220 52.86 -23.51 25.83
CA ASN A 220 53.88 -23.55 26.89
C ASN A 220 53.41 -22.94 28.21
N GLY A 221 52.22 -22.48 28.30
CA GLY A 221 51.75 -21.82 29.51
C GLY A 221 50.50 -22.45 30.16
N PRO A 222 50.35 -22.34 31.43
CA PRO A 222 49.11 -22.73 32.07
C PRO A 222 47.98 -21.84 31.56
N ASP A 223 46.86 -22.45 31.30
CA ASP A 223 45.62 -21.72 30.98
C ASP A 223 45.21 -20.85 32.16
N VAL A 224 45.19 -19.57 31.99
CA VAL A 224 44.67 -18.66 33.02
C VAL A 224 43.16 -18.51 32.79
N ILE A 225 42.41 -19.08 33.69
CA ILE A 225 40.94 -18.98 33.66
C ILE A 225 40.49 -18.03 34.76
N ASN A 226 40.04 -16.86 34.38
CA ASN A 226 39.42 -15.91 35.28
C ASN A 226 37.90 -16.01 35.18
N ARG A 227 37.26 -16.33 36.30
CA ARG A 227 35.82 -16.36 36.45
C ARG A 227 35.37 -15.19 37.30
N SER A 228 34.58 -14.32 36.76
CA SER A 228 33.92 -13.23 37.48
C SER A 228 32.42 -13.50 37.54
N LEU A 229 31.87 -13.49 38.72
CA LEU A 229 30.44 -13.60 38.98
C LEU A 229 29.96 -12.25 39.50
N ASN A 230 29.24 -11.52 38.70
CA ASN A 230 28.54 -10.32 39.15
C ASN A 230 27.06 -10.66 39.35
N GLY A 231 26.64 -10.75 40.60
CA GLY A 231 25.27 -11.06 40.95
C GLY A 231 24.52 -9.88 41.55
N HIS A 232 23.47 -9.45 40.87
CA HIS A 232 22.33 -8.86 41.55
C HIS A 232 21.27 -9.97 41.59
N TRP A 233 20.61 -10.13 42.73
CA TRP A 233 19.79 -11.29 43.10
C TRP A 233 18.56 -11.58 42.21
N ARG A 234 18.56 -11.09 40.97
CA ARG A 234 17.58 -11.43 39.93
C ARG A 234 18.17 -11.89 38.57
N ILE A 235 19.45 -11.64 38.33
CA ILE A 235 20.08 -12.04 37.06
C ILE A 235 21.53 -12.39 37.39
N PHE A 236 21.91 -13.64 37.26
CA PHE A 236 23.29 -14.07 37.39
C PHE A 236 23.98 -13.97 36.04
N GLN A 237 24.94 -13.07 35.94
CA GLN A 237 25.83 -12.96 34.80
C GLN A 237 27.18 -13.55 35.18
N GLY A 238 27.54 -14.65 34.56
CA GLY A 238 28.87 -15.23 34.69
C GLY A 238 29.72 -14.91 33.48
N THR A 239 30.86 -14.30 33.71
CA THR A 239 31.84 -14.10 32.64
C THR A 239 33.05 -15.00 32.93
N THR A 240 33.34 -15.89 32.00
CA THR A 240 34.52 -16.74 32.02
C THR A 240 35.50 -16.29 30.95
N THR A 241 36.65 -15.82 31.36
CA THR A 241 37.69 -15.42 30.43
C THR A 241 38.82 -16.45 30.50
N ARG A 242 39.10 -17.07 29.41
CA ARG A 242 40.22 -18.02 29.23
C ARG A 242 41.31 -17.35 28.43
N GLN A 243 42.47 -17.22 28.98
CA GLN A 243 43.67 -16.76 28.27
C GLN A 243 44.64 -17.92 28.09
N VAL A 244 44.97 -18.19 26.87
CA VAL A 244 45.97 -19.20 26.49
C VAL A 244 47.09 -18.49 25.76
N THR A 245 48.29 -18.64 26.26
CA THR A 245 49.47 -18.10 25.60
C THR A 245 50.23 -19.21 24.88
N ASP A 246 50.24 -19.12 23.57
CA ASP A 246 50.94 -20.04 22.71
C ASP A 246 52.27 -19.40 22.25
N GLN A 247 53.31 -20.15 22.25
CA GLN A 247 54.57 -19.75 21.58
C GLN A 247 54.52 -20.17 20.13
N VAL A 248 54.86 -19.25 19.26
CA VAL A 248 54.98 -19.49 17.84
C VAL A 248 56.44 -19.68 17.51
N ILE A 249 56.78 -20.89 17.14
CA ILE A 249 58.16 -21.28 16.73
C ILE A 249 58.20 -21.41 15.23
N GLU A 250 59.18 -20.83 14.63
CA GLU A 250 59.49 -21.00 13.21
C GLU A 250 60.71 -21.88 13.07
N ASP A 251 60.51 -23.06 12.49
CA ASP A 251 61.58 -24.00 12.11
C ASP A 251 61.95 -23.73 10.65
N ARG A 252 63.24 -23.52 10.40
CA ARG A 252 63.79 -23.44 9.04
C ARG A 252 64.18 -24.82 8.61
N LEU A 253 63.56 -25.28 7.56
CA LEU A 253 63.76 -26.59 6.96
C LEU A 253 64.44 -26.41 5.61
N ARG A 254 65.52 -27.10 5.44
CA ARG A 254 66.21 -27.19 4.15
C ARG A 254 65.93 -28.56 3.56
N THR A 255 65.21 -28.60 2.45
CA THR A 255 64.94 -29.85 1.74
C THR A 255 65.65 -29.80 0.39
N THR A 256 66.47 -30.76 0.13
CA THR A 256 67.09 -30.92 -1.14
C THR A 256 66.35 -32.03 -1.91
N ARG A 257 65.79 -31.68 -3.01
CA ARG A 257 65.05 -32.59 -3.88
C ARG A 257 65.52 -32.52 -5.30
N GLU A 258 65.67 -33.67 -5.87
CA GLU A 258 65.88 -33.81 -7.31
C GLU A 258 64.52 -34.17 -7.93
N PHE A 259 64.06 -33.34 -8.85
CA PHE A 259 62.80 -33.52 -9.53
C PHE A 259 63.00 -33.92 -10.98
N GLY A 260 62.24 -34.89 -11.36
CA GLY A 260 62.10 -35.28 -12.76
C GLY A 260 60.65 -35.55 -13.06
N THR A 261 60.18 -35.16 -14.20
CA THR A 261 58.85 -35.48 -14.67
C THR A 261 58.98 -36.38 -15.91
N THR A 262 58.40 -37.54 -15.85
CA THR A 262 58.22 -38.41 -17.00
C THR A 262 56.76 -38.26 -17.46
N SER A 263 56.56 -37.85 -18.69
CA SER A 263 55.27 -37.65 -19.29
C SER A 263 55.11 -38.37 -20.61
N ARG A 264 53.94 -38.76 -20.92
CA ARG A 264 53.56 -39.23 -22.25
C ARG A 264 52.19 -38.67 -22.58
N SER A 265 51.95 -38.34 -23.81
CA SER A 265 50.67 -38.02 -24.37
C SER A 265 50.07 -39.22 -25.08
N GLY A 266 48.79 -39.21 -25.17
CA GLY A 266 48.05 -40.22 -25.93
C GLY A 266 46.75 -39.63 -26.42
N VAL A 267 46.23 -40.21 -27.47
CA VAL A 267 44.95 -39.78 -28.03
C VAL A 267 44.02 -40.97 -28.08
N ARG A 268 42.78 -40.76 -27.66
CA ARG A 268 41.72 -41.75 -27.82
C ARG A 268 40.44 -41.12 -28.36
N THR A 269 39.69 -41.91 -29.08
CA THR A 269 38.37 -41.54 -29.54
C THR A 269 37.37 -41.76 -28.44
N ILE A 270 36.48 -40.81 -28.24
CA ILE A 270 35.38 -40.91 -27.32
C ILE A 270 34.09 -40.65 -28.09
N VAL A 271 33.09 -41.47 -27.87
CA VAL A 271 31.73 -41.20 -28.31
C VAL A 271 30.92 -40.82 -27.10
N THR A 272 30.51 -39.59 -27.05
CA THR A 272 29.68 -39.04 -25.98
C THR A 272 28.30 -38.69 -26.51
N GLU A 273 27.35 -38.68 -25.60
CA GLU A 273 26.01 -38.21 -25.89
C GLU A 273 26.03 -36.67 -25.95
N GLN A 274 25.47 -36.13 -26.99
CA GLN A 274 25.19 -34.73 -27.12
C GLN A 274 23.68 -34.55 -27.26
N PHE A 275 23.10 -33.77 -26.38
CA PHE A 275 21.71 -33.42 -26.47
C PHE A 275 21.59 -32.06 -27.16
N ASP A 276 21.14 -32.10 -28.39
CA ASP A 276 20.82 -30.88 -29.13
C ASP A 276 19.40 -30.49 -28.79
N GLN A 277 19.27 -29.35 -28.10
CA GLN A 277 17.98 -28.85 -27.63
C GLN A 277 17.49 -27.72 -28.52
N GLU A 278 16.26 -27.85 -29.00
CA GLU A 278 15.61 -26.84 -29.80
C GLU A 278 14.25 -26.49 -29.13
N SER A 279 14.05 -25.22 -28.89
CA SER A 279 12.76 -24.74 -28.36
C SER A 279 11.74 -24.67 -29.50
N VAL A 280 10.61 -25.36 -29.31
CA VAL A 280 9.47 -25.32 -30.24
C VAL A 280 8.57 -24.12 -29.94
N GLY A 281 8.84 -23.45 -28.83
CA GLY A 281 8.06 -22.31 -28.36
C GLY A 281 7.07 -22.64 -27.26
N ASP A 282 6.40 -21.60 -26.80
CA ASP A 282 5.42 -21.69 -25.72
C ASP A 282 4.07 -22.24 -26.22
N ARG A 283 3.53 -23.18 -25.49
CA ARG A 283 2.20 -23.73 -25.72
C ARG A 283 1.32 -23.41 -24.52
N VAL A 284 0.11 -22.90 -24.77
CA VAL A 284 -0.90 -22.77 -23.74
C VAL A 284 -1.40 -24.17 -23.33
N VAL A 285 -1.21 -24.51 -22.07
CA VAL A 285 -1.58 -25.81 -21.50
C VAL A 285 -2.96 -25.77 -20.87
N SER A 286 -3.27 -24.69 -20.16
CA SER A 286 -4.58 -24.44 -19.58
C SER A 286 -4.97 -22.98 -19.65
N ARG A 287 -6.28 -22.74 -19.59
CA ARG A 287 -6.90 -21.43 -19.42
C ARG A 287 -7.91 -21.55 -18.30
N ASP A 288 -7.64 -20.82 -17.24
CA ASP A 288 -8.46 -20.82 -16.05
C ASP A 288 -9.01 -19.40 -15.80
N LEU A 289 -10.20 -19.29 -15.24
CA LEU A 289 -10.76 -18.00 -14.88
C LEU A 289 -10.16 -17.53 -13.54
N ILE A 290 -9.78 -16.26 -13.51
CA ILE A 290 -9.32 -15.62 -12.27
C ILE A 290 -10.54 -15.28 -11.43
N GLN A 291 -10.52 -15.70 -10.18
CA GLN A 291 -11.68 -15.56 -9.28
C GLN A 291 -11.92 -14.11 -8.88
N PHE A 292 -10.88 -13.36 -8.55
CA PHE A 292 -10.99 -12.00 -8.01
C PHE A 292 -10.51 -10.96 -9.00
N MET A 293 -11.12 -9.77 -8.92
CA MET A 293 -10.70 -8.61 -9.69
C MET A 293 -9.28 -8.21 -9.32
N ARG A 294 -8.51 -7.75 -10.32
CA ARG A 294 -7.19 -7.19 -10.11
C ARG A 294 -7.27 -5.75 -9.63
N SER A 295 -6.22 -5.30 -8.95
CA SER A 295 -6.09 -3.90 -8.52
C SER A 295 -6.04 -2.97 -9.72
N ARG A 296 -6.90 -1.97 -9.72
CA ARG A 296 -6.88 -0.86 -10.67
C ARG A 296 -7.71 0.31 -10.17
N ASN A 297 -7.47 1.47 -10.74
CA ASN A 297 -8.37 2.60 -10.58
C ASN A 297 -9.43 2.62 -11.70
N VAL A 298 -10.63 3.04 -11.35
CA VAL A 298 -11.76 3.26 -12.25
C VAL A 298 -12.28 4.66 -12.01
N GLU A 299 -12.23 5.53 -13.02
CA GLU A 299 -12.84 6.86 -12.92
C GLU A 299 -14.36 6.72 -12.92
N PHE A 300 -15.00 7.45 -12.05
CA PHE A 300 -16.44 7.59 -12.05
C PHE A 300 -16.86 9.06 -12.20
N VAL A 301 -17.88 9.28 -13.01
CA VAL A 301 -18.49 10.60 -13.21
C VAL A 301 -19.97 10.45 -12.98
N SER A 302 -20.45 11.05 -11.92
CA SER A 302 -21.87 11.10 -11.62
C SER A 302 -22.45 12.46 -11.99
N LYS A 303 -23.62 12.48 -12.58
CA LYS A 303 -24.38 13.67 -12.95
C LYS A 303 -25.81 13.55 -12.43
N ARG A 304 -26.46 14.68 -12.23
CA ARG A 304 -27.85 14.74 -11.75
C ARG A 304 -28.07 14.13 -10.37
N VAL A 305 -27.04 14.05 -9.56
CA VAL A 305 -27.18 13.74 -8.14
C VAL A 305 -27.62 14.98 -7.38
N LYS A 306 -28.03 14.84 -6.12
CA LYS A 306 -28.39 16.00 -5.32
C LYS A 306 -27.18 16.94 -5.17
N PRO A 307 -27.31 18.25 -5.50
CA PRO A 307 -26.20 19.19 -5.37
C PRO A 307 -25.74 19.37 -3.92
N LEU A 308 -24.44 19.72 -3.75
CA LEU A 308 -23.81 20.04 -2.47
C LEU A 308 -24.08 18.99 -1.38
N THR A 309 -24.11 17.73 -1.80
CA THR A 309 -24.45 16.62 -0.92
C THR A 309 -23.29 15.64 -0.85
N ARG A 310 -22.98 15.19 0.36
CA ARG A 310 -22.01 14.11 0.59
C ARG A 310 -22.60 12.80 0.09
N LEU A 311 -21.79 12.07 -0.69
CA LEU A 311 -22.13 10.77 -1.23
C LEU A 311 -21.18 9.71 -0.67
N TYR A 312 -21.70 8.52 -0.51
CA TYR A 312 -20.97 7.32 -0.14
C TYR A 312 -20.96 6.38 -1.33
N ALA A 313 -19.84 5.68 -1.50
CA ALA A 313 -19.64 4.79 -2.62
C ALA A 313 -19.72 3.33 -2.16
N PHE A 314 -20.46 2.54 -2.90
CA PHE A 314 -20.61 1.11 -2.66
C PHE A 314 -20.28 0.33 -3.94
N PHE A 315 -19.66 -0.80 -3.77
CA PHE A 315 -19.40 -1.73 -4.86
C PHE A 315 -19.91 -3.12 -4.46
N ASP A 316 -20.87 -3.63 -5.21
CA ASP A 316 -21.59 -4.88 -4.89
C ASP A 316 -22.18 -4.87 -3.46
N GLY A 317 -22.63 -3.70 -3.01
CA GLY A 317 -23.21 -3.49 -1.67
C GLY A 317 -22.18 -3.31 -0.53
N VAL A 318 -20.90 -3.38 -0.81
CA VAL A 318 -19.82 -3.16 0.17
C VAL A 318 -19.40 -1.70 0.12
N ASP A 319 -19.29 -1.05 1.29
CA ASP A 319 -18.76 0.32 1.40
C ASP A 319 -17.30 0.38 0.93
N ILE A 320 -17.08 1.19 -0.09
CA ILE A 320 -15.77 1.43 -0.69
C ILE A 320 -15.36 2.90 -0.64
N SER A 321 -16.07 3.73 0.10
CA SER A 321 -15.82 5.17 0.19
C SER A 321 -14.36 5.48 0.55
N LYS A 322 -13.76 4.63 1.38
CA LYS A 322 -12.34 4.70 1.76
C LYS A 322 -11.37 4.60 0.56
N TYR A 323 -11.74 3.85 -0.47
CA TYR A 323 -10.91 3.61 -1.65
C TYR A 323 -11.20 4.57 -2.79
N CYS A 324 -12.03 5.58 -2.56
CA CYS A 324 -12.37 6.58 -3.54
C CYS A 324 -11.47 7.82 -3.41
N VAL A 325 -10.99 8.31 -4.54
CA VAL A 325 -10.21 9.54 -4.65
C VAL A 325 -11.10 10.59 -5.30
N PRO A 326 -11.52 11.64 -4.59
CA PRO A 326 -12.25 12.74 -5.20
C PRO A 326 -11.35 13.49 -6.18
N LYS A 327 -11.93 14.01 -7.26
CA LYS A 327 -11.20 14.87 -8.20
C LYS A 327 -10.62 16.09 -7.51
N LEU A 328 -11.36 16.69 -6.61
CA LEU A 328 -10.92 17.80 -5.76
C LEU A 328 -10.56 17.26 -4.39
N LEU A 329 -9.28 17.20 -4.11
CA LEU A 329 -8.76 16.70 -2.84
C LEU A 329 -8.50 17.82 -1.88
N GLU A 330 -9.08 17.77 -0.69
CA GLU A 330 -8.84 18.75 0.38
C GLU A 330 -7.47 18.52 1.01
N ILE A 331 -6.66 19.57 1.04
CA ILE A 331 -5.29 19.53 1.52
C ILE A 331 -4.96 20.69 2.45
N SER A 332 -3.94 20.51 3.26
CA SER A 332 -3.24 21.58 3.98
C SER A 332 -1.80 21.63 3.52
N MET A 333 -1.39 22.77 2.95
CA MET A 333 -0.02 22.95 2.50
C MET A 333 0.93 23.06 3.68
N THR A 334 2.01 22.28 3.63
CA THR A 334 3.10 22.34 4.61
C THR A 334 4.25 23.19 4.09
N SER A 335 4.59 23.05 2.81
CA SER A 335 5.66 23.84 2.18
C SER A 335 5.56 23.78 0.65
N GLY A 336 6.06 24.82 0.00
CA GLY A 336 6.15 24.88 -1.46
C GLY A 336 4.82 25.15 -2.15
N THR A 337 4.77 24.89 -3.44
CA THR A 337 3.60 25.08 -4.31
C THR A 337 3.60 23.98 -5.37
N PHE A 338 2.49 23.29 -5.54
CA PHE A 338 2.35 22.29 -6.59
C PHE A 338 2.35 22.90 -7.99
N GLN A 339 2.87 22.15 -8.94
CA GLN A 339 2.90 22.53 -10.34
C GLN A 339 1.86 21.71 -11.13
N ILE A 340 1.21 22.37 -12.08
CA ILE A 340 0.30 21.68 -13.01
C ILE A 340 1.09 20.64 -13.80
N GLY A 341 0.56 19.43 -13.90
CA GLY A 341 1.16 18.33 -14.63
C GLY A 341 2.25 17.56 -13.90
N GLU A 342 2.66 18.01 -12.72
CA GLU A 342 3.63 17.25 -11.95
C GLU A 342 3.02 15.96 -11.37
N THR A 343 3.90 15.00 -11.15
CA THR A 343 3.56 13.79 -10.43
C THR A 343 3.63 14.04 -8.94
N VAL A 344 2.57 13.69 -8.23
CA VAL A 344 2.49 13.69 -6.78
C VAL A 344 2.48 12.27 -6.27
N VAL A 345 3.24 12.02 -5.22
CA VAL A 345 3.27 10.76 -4.48
C VAL A 345 2.74 10.99 -3.08
N GLY A 346 1.78 10.18 -2.67
CA GLY A 346 1.18 10.20 -1.33
C GLY A 346 1.44 8.89 -0.59
N GLU A 347 1.84 8.98 0.68
CA GLU A 347 2.08 7.85 1.56
C GLU A 347 1.67 8.18 2.99
N MET A 348 1.12 7.20 3.71
CA MET A 348 0.79 7.35 5.13
C MET A 348 2.02 7.36 6.03
N LEU A 349 3.02 6.55 5.71
CA LEU A 349 4.26 6.44 6.45
C LEU A 349 5.38 7.23 5.75
N ARG A 350 6.02 8.15 6.46
CA ARG A 350 7.13 8.97 5.95
C ARG A 350 8.43 8.18 5.76
N THR A 351 8.41 7.04 5.15
CA THR A 351 9.60 6.20 4.95
C THR A 351 10.49 6.62 3.79
N GLY A 352 10.17 7.74 3.16
CA GLY A 352 10.92 8.27 2.02
C GLY A 352 10.13 8.15 0.71
N LEU A 353 10.75 8.54 -0.39
CA LEU A 353 10.19 8.33 -1.73
C LEU A 353 10.23 6.83 -2.02
N ALA A 354 9.15 6.11 -1.73
CA ALA A 354 9.05 4.74 -2.18
C ALA A 354 9.05 4.72 -3.71
N GLU A 355 10.06 4.11 -4.29
CA GLU A 355 10.10 3.89 -5.74
C GLU A 355 8.96 2.98 -6.20
N THR A 356 8.50 2.11 -5.31
CA THR A 356 7.40 1.18 -5.54
C THR A 356 6.26 1.44 -4.57
N LEU A 357 5.15 1.96 -5.09
CA LEU A 357 3.91 2.08 -4.33
C LEU A 357 3.27 0.71 -4.14
N ARG A 358 2.73 0.48 -2.95
CA ARG A 358 2.01 -0.76 -2.61
C ARG A 358 0.67 -0.43 -1.96
N PRO A 359 -0.29 0.12 -2.72
CA PRO A 359 -1.60 0.50 -2.17
C PRO A 359 -2.36 -0.70 -1.59
N ASP A 360 -2.04 -1.90 -2.04
CA ASP A 360 -2.63 -3.15 -1.52
C ASP A 360 -2.15 -3.51 -0.10
N THR A 361 -1.07 -2.92 0.39
CA THR A 361 -0.53 -3.21 1.73
C THR A 361 -0.48 -1.98 2.63
N THR A 362 -0.22 -0.82 2.05
CA THR A 362 -0.12 0.46 2.76
C THR A 362 -0.83 1.53 1.94
N PRO A 363 -1.72 2.35 2.53
CA PRO A 363 -2.38 3.41 1.80
C PRO A 363 -1.35 4.29 1.10
N SER A 364 -1.43 4.34 -0.21
CA SER A 364 -0.50 5.09 -1.07
C SER A 364 -1.14 5.42 -2.41
N ILE A 365 -0.68 6.50 -3.00
CA ILE A 365 -1.14 6.96 -4.31
C ILE A 365 -0.01 7.61 -5.10
N ARG A 366 -0.08 7.47 -6.41
CA ARG A 366 0.64 8.31 -7.36
C ARG A 366 -0.32 8.85 -8.38
N PHE A 367 -0.37 10.16 -8.52
CA PHE A 367 -1.26 10.82 -9.48
C PHE A 367 -0.60 12.03 -10.12
N ARG A 368 -1.22 12.56 -11.17
CA ARG A 368 -0.83 13.78 -11.84
C ARG A 368 -1.69 14.94 -11.36
N VAL A 369 -1.08 16.09 -11.16
CA VAL A 369 -1.81 17.32 -10.80
C VAL A 369 -2.48 17.91 -12.04
N ALA A 370 -3.78 18.08 -11.99
CA ALA A 370 -4.55 18.77 -13.01
C ALA A 370 -4.56 20.29 -12.76
N GLN A 371 -5.31 21.04 -13.59
CA GLN A 371 -5.41 22.50 -13.45
C GLN A 371 -6.10 22.90 -12.14
N SER A 372 -5.61 23.94 -11.51
CA SER A 372 -6.17 24.44 -10.25
C SER A 372 -7.58 25.02 -10.40
N ASN A 373 -7.85 25.71 -11.51
CA ASN A 373 -9.16 26.31 -11.77
C ASN A 373 -10.23 25.31 -12.23
N HIS A 374 -9.88 24.02 -12.41
CA HIS A 374 -10.76 22.94 -12.83
C HIS A 374 -11.48 23.17 -14.17
N ARG A 375 -11.05 24.13 -14.93
CA ARG A 375 -11.50 24.39 -16.29
C ARG A 375 -10.55 23.76 -17.28
N GLU A 376 -11.01 23.65 -18.52
CA GLU A 376 -10.18 23.19 -19.62
C GLU A 376 -8.89 23.98 -19.68
N GLY A 377 -7.78 23.33 -19.80
CA GLY A 377 -6.46 23.93 -19.85
C GLY A 377 -5.59 23.30 -20.94
N PRO A 378 -4.48 23.93 -21.25
CA PRO A 378 -3.58 23.48 -22.31
C PRO A 378 -2.82 22.18 -21.99
N TYR A 379 -2.87 21.73 -20.75
CA TYR A 379 -2.10 20.57 -20.32
C TYR A 379 -3.03 19.47 -19.85
N ASP A 380 -2.96 18.31 -20.52
CA ASP A 380 -3.70 17.07 -20.19
C ASP A 380 -5.03 17.39 -19.50
N SER A 381 -5.78 18.30 -20.13
CA SER A 381 -6.94 18.85 -19.49
C SER A 381 -7.90 17.71 -19.24
N PRO A 382 -8.29 17.50 -17.99
CA PRO A 382 -9.32 16.53 -17.72
C PRO A 382 -10.55 16.96 -18.53
N THR A 383 -11.07 16.07 -19.34
CA THR A 383 -12.28 16.31 -20.14
C THR A 383 -13.50 16.63 -19.28
N LYS A 384 -13.37 16.46 -17.97
CA LYS A 384 -14.41 16.60 -16.96
C LYS A 384 -13.93 17.59 -15.91
N THR A 385 -14.71 18.61 -15.62
CA THR A 385 -14.36 19.70 -14.73
C THR A 385 -15.44 19.95 -13.71
N TYR A 386 -15.04 20.46 -12.53
CA TYR A 386 -15.96 21.04 -11.56
C TYR A 386 -16.11 22.53 -11.83
N PRO A 387 -17.33 23.06 -11.97
CA PRO A 387 -17.56 24.48 -12.17
C PRO A 387 -17.33 25.29 -10.87
N GLN A 388 -17.49 24.69 -9.71
CA GLN A 388 -17.37 25.33 -8.41
C GLN A 388 -16.74 24.41 -7.37
N ASN A 389 -16.27 25.01 -6.27
CA ASN A 389 -15.79 24.27 -5.12
C ASN A 389 -16.97 23.64 -4.36
N PRO A 390 -17.06 22.30 -4.25
CA PRO A 390 -18.17 21.64 -3.55
C PRO A 390 -18.05 21.73 -2.02
N TYR A 391 -16.89 22.11 -1.48
CA TYR A 391 -16.63 22.11 -0.04
C TYR A 391 -16.81 23.49 0.61
N SER A 392 -16.84 24.54 -0.18
CA SER A 392 -17.00 25.91 0.32
C SER A 392 -17.61 26.84 -0.73
N ASN A 393 -18.17 27.95 -0.29
CA ASN A 393 -18.72 29.00 -1.18
C ASN A 393 -17.63 29.88 -1.81
N ILE A 394 -16.36 29.57 -1.58
CA ILE A 394 -15.24 30.32 -2.12
C ILE A 394 -14.87 29.71 -3.48
N ASP A 395 -14.76 30.58 -4.49
CA ASP A 395 -14.33 30.15 -5.81
C ASP A 395 -12.93 29.51 -5.74
N LEU A 396 -12.74 28.50 -6.58
CA LEU A 396 -11.43 27.87 -6.72
C LEU A 396 -10.42 28.88 -7.27
N ALA A 397 -9.25 28.92 -6.64
CA ALA A 397 -8.16 29.79 -7.07
C ALA A 397 -7.76 29.46 -8.51
N ALA A 398 -7.38 30.48 -9.27
CA ALA A 398 -6.91 30.31 -10.65
C ALA A 398 -5.55 29.59 -10.74
N THR A 399 -4.76 29.62 -9.68
CA THR A 399 -3.41 29.02 -9.62
C THR A 399 -3.15 28.44 -8.24
N TYR A 400 -2.32 27.40 -8.18
CA TYR A 400 -1.85 26.87 -6.91
C TYR A 400 -0.94 27.86 -6.20
N SER A 401 -0.97 27.84 -4.88
CA SER A 401 -0.13 28.67 -4.00
C SER A 401 0.29 27.86 -2.76
N SER A 402 1.12 28.45 -1.93
CA SER A 402 1.52 27.85 -0.64
C SER A 402 0.39 27.79 0.40
N THR A 403 -0.75 28.39 0.08
CA THR A 403 -1.96 28.39 0.93
C THR A 403 -3.15 27.70 0.26
N SER A 404 -2.90 26.91 -0.79
CA SER A 404 -3.95 26.16 -1.46
C SER A 404 -4.56 25.11 -0.53
N THR A 405 -5.87 25.08 -0.47
CA THR A 405 -6.64 24.11 0.33
C THR A 405 -7.19 22.96 -0.49
N ILE A 406 -7.15 23.07 -1.81
CA ILE A 406 -7.64 22.09 -2.77
C ILE A 406 -6.55 21.72 -3.78
N LEU A 407 -6.39 20.45 -4.02
CA LEU A 407 -5.53 19.90 -5.08
C LEU A 407 -6.40 19.12 -6.07
N ASN A 408 -6.29 19.45 -7.36
CA ASN A 408 -7.03 18.77 -8.40
C ASN A 408 -6.26 17.54 -8.88
N VAL A 409 -6.88 16.38 -8.77
CA VAL A 409 -6.36 15.10 -9.22
C VAL A 409 -6.79 14.85 -10.66
N ASP A 410 -5.84 14.50 -11.52
CA ASP A 410 -6.16 14.01 -12.87
C ASP A 410 -6.67 12.56 -12.78
N THR A 411 -7.98 12.43 -12.60
CA THR A 411 -8.66 11.14 -12.43
C THR A 411 -8.64 10.31 -13.71
N ALA A 412 -8.55 10.96 -14.87
CA ALA A 412 -8.49 10.27 -16.16
C ALA A 412 -7.14 9.54 -16.33
N SER A 413 -6.02 10.21 -16.02
CA SER A 413 -4.71 9.55 -16.06
C SER A 413 -4.57 8.46 -15.00
N LEU A 414 -5.17 8.68 -13.82
CA LEU A 414 -5.18 7.70 -12.73
C LEU A 414 -5.87 6.39 -13.13
N SER A 415 -6.87 6.47 -14.00
CA SER A 415 -7.70 5.33 -14.39
C SER A 415 -7.39 4.78 -15.80
N SER A 416 -6.38 5.32 -16.47
CA SER A 416 -6.07 4.97 -17.88
C SER A 416 -5.57 3.54 -18.02
N GLU A 417 -4.78 3.05 -17.08
CA GLU A 417 -4.16 1.73 -17.09
C GLU A 417 -4.35 1.00 -15.76
N ALA A 418 -4.45 -0.33 -15.82
CA ALA A 418 -4.72 -1.14 -14.64
C ALA A 418 -3.61 -1.07 -13.57
N ARG A 419 -2.37 -1.04 -13.96
CA ARG A 419 -1.20 -0.89 -13.06
C ARG A 419 -0.16 -0.01 -13.74
N GLY A 420 -0.62 1.16 -14.21
CA GLY A 420 0.23 2.14 -14.83
C GLY A 420 1.08 2.93 -13.83
N ASP A 421 1.65 4.02 -14.31
CA ASP A 421 2.46 4.92 -13.47
C ASP A 421 1.63 5.62 -12.38
N PHE A 422 0.33 5.76 -12.61
CA PHE A 422 -0.60 6.43 -11.71
C PHE A 422 -1.63 5.45 -11.20
N PHE A 423 -1.67 5.22 -9.91
CA PHE A 423 -2.63 4.34 -9.25
C PHE A 423 -2.62 4.51 -7.74
N GLY A 424 -3.63 3.94 -7.08
CA GLY A 424 -3.76 3.94 -5.63
C GLY A 424 -4.93 4.76 -5.12
N TYR A 425 -4.97 4.97 -3.83
CA TYR A 425 -6.02 5.72 -3.13
C TYR A 425 -5.44 6.59 -2.02
N VAL A 426 -6.24 7.52 -1.52
CA VAL A 426 -5.84 8.47 -0.48
C VAL A 426 -6.59 8.19 0.82
N GLU A 427 -5.91 8.45 1.93
CA GLU A 427 -6.53 8.50 3.25
C GLU A 427 -6.23 9.84 3.91
N GLU A 428 -7.08 10.23 4.84
CA GLU A 428 -6.89 11.40 5.67
C GLU A 428 -5.58 11.32 6.46
N GLY A 429 -4.85 12.42 6.54
CA GLY A 429 -3.52 12.47 7.15
C GLY A 429 -2.36 12.03 6.24
N MET A 430 -2.63 11.55 5.02
CA MET A 430 -1.60 11.18 4.06
C MET A 430 -0.75 12.39 3.68
N VAL A 431 0.56 12.19 3.60
CA VAL A 431 1.50 13.22 3.16
C VAL A 431 1.71 13.13 1.65
N LEU A 432 1.39 14.21 0.95
CA LEU A 432 1.56 14.36 -0.49
C LEU A 432 2.85 15.10 -0.79
N ARG A 433 3.60 14.60 -1.75
CA ARG A 433 4.85 15.23 -2.21
C ARG A 433 4.88 15.37 -3.72
N GLY A 434 5.06 16.62 -4.19
CA GLY A 434 5.33 16.92 -5.60
C GLY A 434 6.74 16.47 -5.98
N ARG A 435 6.89 15.73 -7.07
CA ARG A 435 8.20 15.24 -7.52
C ARG A 435 9.05 16.34 -8.13
N THR A 436 8.44 17.28 -8.81
CA THR A 436 9.15 18.37 -9.51
C THR A 436 9.32 19.58 -8.61
N SER A 437 8.25 20.01 -7.96
CA SER A 437 8.24 21.20 -7.10
C SER A 437 8.85 20.95 -5.72
N GLY A 438 8.85 19.71 -5.24
CA GLY A 438 9.17 19.38 -3.86
C GLY A 438 8.12 19.86 -2.85
N ALA A 439 6.96 20.33 -3.31
CA ALA A 439 5.86 20.77 -2.47
C ALA A 439 5.39 19.66 -1.55
N LEU A 440 5.03 20.02 -0.32
CA LEU A 440 4.50 19.10 0.69
C LEU A 440 3.13 19.59 1.16
N ALA A 441 2.18 18.68 1.21
CA ALA A 441 0.87 18.91 1.78
C ALA A 441 0.40 17.67 2.54
N THR A 442 -0.55 17.86 3.44
CA THR A 442 -1.24 16.77 4.14
C THR A 442 -2.69 16.74 3.67
N VAL A 443 -3.22 15.57 3.42
CA VAL A 443 -4.65 15.38 3.10
C VAL A 443 -5.45 15.65 4.37
N THR A 444 -6.38 16.59 4.30
CA THR A 444 -7.21 16.98 5.45
C THR A 444 -8.51 16.18 5.51
N ASN A 445 -9.14 15.97 4.35
CA ASN A 445 -10.36 15.19 4.23
C ASN A 445 -10.38 14.41 2.91
N VAL A 446 -11.03 13.25 2.95
CA VAL A 446 -11.34 12.44 1.77
C VAL A 446 -12.85 12.19 1.76
N ARG A 447 -13.56 13.03 1.07
CA ARG A 447 -15.02 12.98 1.01
C ARG A 447 -15.53 13.24 -0.39
N LEU A 448 -16.59 12.55 -0.75
CA LEU A 448 -17.25 12.67 -2.03
C LEU A 448 -18.42 13.64 -1.88
N VAL A 449 -18.26 14.85 -2.41
CA VAL A 449 -19.31 15.88 -2.36
C VAL A 449 -19.61 16.33 -3.78
N SER A 450 -20.89 16.32 -4.13
CA SER A 450 -21.36 16.81 -5.43
C SER A 450 -21.24 18.34 -5.50
N ASP A 451 -20.94 18.86 -6.68
CA ASP A 451 -20.90 20.30 -6.91
C ASP A 451 -22.30 20.91 -7.08
N LEU A 452 -22.35 22.24 -7.24
CA LEU A 452 -23.60 22.96 -7.49
C LEU A 452 -24.29 22.52 -8.79
N SER A 453 -23.54 22.00 -9.75
CA SER A 453 -24.07 21.48 -11.02
C SER A 453 -24.58 20.04 -10.91
N ALA A 454 -24.69 19.52 -9.69
CA ALA A 454 -25.13 18.14 -9.47
C ALA A 454 -24.20 17.09 -10.08
N THR A 455 -22.89 17.38 -10.08
CA THR A 455 -21.83 16.53 -10.66
C THR A 455 -20.86 16.11 -9.57
N LEU A 456 -20.42 14.85 -9.61
CA LEU A 456 -19.34 14.32 -8.80
C LEU A 456 -18.38 13.54 -9.68
N ILE A 457 -17.10 13.83 -9.56
CA ILE A 457 -16.03 13.14 -10.27
C ILE A 457 -15.02 12.59 -9.27
N GLY A 458 -14.60 11.37 -9.47
CA GLY A 458 -13.59 10.72 -8.65
C GLY A 458 -13.02 9.48 -9.31
N SER A 459 -12.16 8.81 -8.61
CA SER A 459 -11.58 7.52 -9.03
C SER A 459 -11.70 6.53 -7.88
N TYR A 460 -12.22 5.36 -8.16
CA TYR A 460 -12.30 4.26 -7.24
C TYR A 460 -11.12 3.30 -7.46
N PHE A 461 -10.38 3.00 -6.42
CA PHE A 461 -9.33 1.99 -6.44
C PHE A 461 -9.90 0.64 -6.04
N ILE A 462 -9.91 -0.32 -6.96
CA ILE A 462 -10.24 -1.71 -6.66
C ILE A 462 -9.04 -2.34 -5.97
N PRO A 463 -9.14 -2.74 -4.68
CA PRO A 463 -8.02 -3.35 -3.98
C PRO A 463 -7.77 -4.79 -4.44
N ASP A 464 -6.55 -5.29 -4.19
CA ASP A 464 -6.17 -6.66 -4.53
C ASP A 464 -6.96 -7.68 -3.68
N GLY A 465 -7.69 -8.56 -4.35
CA GLY A 465 -8.45 -9.64 -3.71
C GLY A 465 -7.61 -10.67 -2.96
N ASN A 466 -6.30 -10.69 -3.15
CA ASN A 466 -5.41 -11.57 -2.41
C ASN A 466 -5.06 -11.05 -1.01
N ASN A 467 -5.31 -9.77 -0.72
CA ASN A 467 -5.07 -9.21 0.60
C ASN A 467 -6.31 -9.35 1.49
N ILE A 468 -6.17 -10.08 2.60
CA ILE A 468 -7.26 -10.35 3.54
C ILE A 468 -7.80 -9.09 4.25
N ASN A 469 -7.01 -8.02 4.31
CA ASN A 469 -7.38 -6.79 5.00
C ASN A 469 -8.26 -5.86 4.14
N HIS A 470 -8.44 -6.18 2.87
CA HIS A 470 -9.23 -5.42 1.93
C HIS A 470 -10.48 -6.18 1.49
N PRO A 471 -11.53 -5.48 1.08
CA PRO A 471 -12.69 -6.14 0.48
C PRO A 471 -12.30 -6.87 -0.80
N ARG A 472 -12.91 -8.03 -1.03
CA ARG A 472 -12.65 -8.87 -2.19
C ARG A 472 -13.85 -8.84 -3.12
N PHE A 473 -13.58 -8.62 -4.38
CA PHE A 473 -14.62 -8.59 -5.41
C PHE A 473 -14.35 -9.69 -6.44
N GLU A 474 -15.32 -10.59 -6.57
CA GLU A 474 -15.25 -11.65 -7.56
C GLU A 474 -15.42 -11.09 -8.97
N CYS A 475 -14.72 -11.67 -9.94
CA CYS A 475 -14.90 -11.35 -11.34
C CYS A 475 -16.35 -11.59 -11.78
N GLY A 476 -16.78 -10.83 -12.76
CA GLY A 476 -18.15 -10.76 -13.22
C GLY A 476 -18.67 -9.34 -13.28
N THR A 477 -19.97 -9.18 -13.35
CA THR A 477 -20.61 -7.87 -13.36
C THR A 477 -21.04 -7.50 -11.95
N LYS A 478 -20.55 -6.34 -11.48
CA LYS A 478 -20.82 -5.78 -10.14
C LYS A 478 -21.40 -4.38 -10.31
N THR A 479 -22.24 -3.98 -9.38
CA THR A 479 -22.86 -2.65 -9.40
C THR A 479 -22.05 -1.69 -8.53
N PHE A 480 -21.66 -0.57 -9.14
CA PHE A 480 -21.12 0.58 -8.41
C PHE A 480 -22.27 1.53 -8.12
N THR A 481 -22.47 1.85 -6.84
CA THR A 481 -23.57 2.69 -6.37
C THR A 481 -22.99 3.91 -5.63
N LEU A 482 -23.50 5.08 -5.96
CA LEU A 482 -23.29 6.32 -5.20
C LEU A 482 -24.62 6.72 -4.58
N THR A 483 -24.65 6.92 -3.29
CA THR A 483 -25.85 7.34 -2.54
C THR A 483 -25.47 8.29 -1.42
N ASN A 484 -26.39 9.11 -0.96
CA ASN A 484 -26.18 9.94 0.21
C ASN A 484 -26.49 9.21 1.53
N ASP A 485 -26.96 7.99 1.48
CA ASP A 485 -27.17 7.16 2.66
C ASP A 485 -25.93 6.32 2.99
N ILE A 486 -25.49 6.37 4.26
CA ILE A 486 -24.27 5.71 4.72
C ILE A 486 -24.41 4.18 4.81
N ASP A 487 -25.62 3.71 4.98
CA ASP A 487 -25.92 2.28 5.12
C ASP A 487 -26.38 1.65 3.80
N ASN A 488 -26.31 2.42 2.69
CA ASN A 488 -26.81 2.04 1.38
C ASN A 488 -28.30 1.65 1.39
N ASN A 489 -29.05 2.28 2.28
CA ASN A 489 -30.48 2.06 2.32
C ASN A 489 -31.18 2.90 1.24
N GLN A 490 -31.61 2.25 0.20
CA GLN A 490 -32.23 2.95 -0.93
C GLN A 490 -33.60 3.58 -0.60
N ASP A 491 -34.23 3.14 0.46
CA ASP A 491 -35.50 3.69 0.90
C ASP A 491 -35.34 5.06 1.59
N ASP A 492 -34.20 5.27 2.25
CA ASP A 492 -33.88 6.51 2.98
C ASP A 492 -33.01 7.48 2.12
N ALA A 493 -32.46 6.99 1.03
CA ALA A 493 -31.63 7.79 0.13
C ALA A 493 -32.47 8.85 -0.60
N THR A 494 -32.01 10.10 -0.60
CA THR A 494 -32.60 11.18 -1.41
C THR A 494 -31.96 11.29 -2.79
N THR A 495 -30.80 10.70 -2.98
CA THR A 495 -30.11 10.62 -4.28
C THR A 495 -29.37 9.31 -4.42
N ILE A 496 -29.41 8.78 -5.62
CA ILE A 496 -28.71 7.54 -5.99
C ILE A 496 -28.22 7.62 -7.44
N ALA A 497 -27.07 7.06 -7.73
CA ALA A 497 -26.58 6.83 -9.08
C ALA A 497 -25.88 5.46 -9.12
N GLU A 498 -26.24 4.65 -10.10
CA GLU A 498 -25.73 3.28 -10.24
C GLU A 498 -25.25 3.03 -11.65
N GLU A 499 -24.17 2.25 -11.75
CA GLU A 499 -23.64 1.75 -13.03
C GLU A 499 -22.99 0.38 -12.84
N ALA A 500 -23.05 -0.44 -13.86
CA ALA A 500 -22.46 -1.77 -13.83
C ALA A 500 -20.99 -1.73 -14.30
N PHE A 501 -20.14 -2.40 -13.56
CA PHE A 501 -18.75 -2.66 -13.93
C PHE A 501 -18.54 -4.15 -14.14
N SER A 502 -17.93 -4.51 -15.26
CA SER A 502 -17.68 -5.92 -15.61
C SER A 502 -16.19 -6.21 -15.63
N ALA A 503 -15.77 -7.26 -14.93
CA ALA A 503 -14.37 -7.68 -14.89
C ALA A 503 -14.23 -9.16 -15.24
N THR A 504 -13.26 -9.50 -16.11
CA THR A 504 -12.97 -10.87 -16.49
C THR A 504 -11.46 -11.06 -16.60
N GLY A 505 -10.92 -11.90 -15.74
CA GLY A 505 -9.51 -12.30 -15.77
C GLY A 505 -9.36 -13.73 -16.26
N THR A 506 -8.39 -13.97 -17.11
CA THR A 506 -8.01 -15.30 -17.58
C THR A 506 -6.57 -15.56 -17.23
N LEU A 507 -6.28 -16.68 -16.58
CA LEU A 507 -4.94 -17.17 -16.33
C LEU A 507 -4.57 -18.17 -17.41
N GLU A 508 -3.63 -17.81 -18.25
CA GLU A 508 -3.04 -18.72 -19.23
C GLU A 508 -1.79 -19.35 -18.66
N THR A 509 -1.83 -20.65 -18.51
CA THR A 509 -0.64 -21.44 -18.14
C THR A 509 0.07 -21.85 -19.41
N VAL A 510 1.27 -21.34 -19.61
CA VAL A 510 2.09 -21.67 -20.77
C VAL A 510 3.25 -22.59 -20.37
N GLN A 511 3.60 -23.48 -21.27
CA GLN A 511 4.70 -24.40 -21.09
C GLN A 511 5.55 -24.41 -22.37
N GLU A 512 6.83 -24.19 -22.20
CA GLU A 512 7.78 -24.33 -23.28
C GLU A 512 8.01 -25.80 -23.59
N ASN A 513 7.93 -26.18 -24.86
CA ASN A 513 8.32 -27.50 -25.31
C ASN A 513 9.72 -27.43 -25.93
N ILE A 514 10.62 -28.20 -25.36
CA ILE A 514 11.99 -28.34 -25.85
C ILE A 514 12.14 -29.75 -26.42
N ILE A 515 12.50 -29.87 -27.68
CA ILE A 515 12.88 -31.14 -28.26
C ILE A 515 14.37 -31.32 -28.00
N SER A 516 14.73 -32.41 -27.33
CA SER A 516 16.09 -32.81 -27.04
C SER A 516 16.44 -34.04 -27.85
N VAL A 517 17.28 -33.85 -28.86
CA VAL A 517 17.70 -34.93 -29.76
C VAL A 517 19.06 -35.45 -29.30
N ARG A 518 19.11 -36.74 -29.01
CA ARG A 518 20.31 -37.44 -28.56
C ARG A 518 21.16 -37.82 -29.74
N ASN A 519 22.20 -37.03 -30.01
CA ASN A 519 23.15 -37.25 -31.10
C ASN A 519 24.50 -37.76 -30.59
N ALA A 520 25.22 -38.41 -31.46
CA ALA A 520 26.59 -38.81 -31.16
C ALA A 520 27.54 -37.66 -31.40
N ARG A 521 28.40 -37.41 -30.41
CA ARG A 521 29.53 -36.51 -30.52
C ARG A 521 30.81 -37.32 -30.43
N ILE A 522 31.54 -37.32 -31.52
CA ILE A 522 32.84 -38.01 -31.59
C ILE A 522 33.92 -36.99 -31.30
N GLU A 523 34.66 -37.21 -30.24
CA GLU A 523 35.78 -36.35 -29.86
C GLU A 523 37.08 -37.13 -29.75
N LEU A 524 38.13 -36.46 -30.08
CA LEU A 524 39.48 -36.93 -29.80
C LEU A 524 39.91 -36.33 -28.46
N LYS A 525 40.03 -37.16 -27.46
CA LYS A 525 40.49 -36.75 -26.15
C LYS A 525 41.98 -37.01 -25.99
N ASN A 526 42.68 -35.95 -25.65
CA ASN A 526 44.09 -36.08 -25.29
C ASN A 526 44.16 -36.62 -23.86
N GLU A 527 44.83 -37.72 -23.71
CA GLU A 527 45.16 -38.27 -22.41
C GLU A 527 46.62 -37.94 -22.13
N PHE A 528 46.83 -37.46 -20.96
CA PHE A 528 48.16 -37.12 -20.50
C PHE A 528 48.49 -37.91 -19.27
N GLN A 529 49.59 -38.59 -19.29
CA GLN A 529 50.08 -39.31 -18.14
C GLN A 529 51.45 -38.77 -17.75
N SER A 530 51.50 -38.19 -16.59
CA SER A 530 52.76 -37.73 -16.02
C SER A 530 53.02 -38.43 -14.69
N ARG A 531 54.24 -38.71 -14.47
CA ARG A 531 54.73 -39.28 -13.23
C ARG A 531 55.88 -38.45 -12.74
N ASN A 532 55.70 -37.87 -11.59
CA ASN A 532 56.79 -37.18 -10.93
C ASN A 532 57.74 -38.22 -10.34
N VAL A 533 58.99 -38.13 -10.69
CA VAL A 533 60.05 -38.93 -10.08
C VAL A 533 60.81 -38.01 -9.16
N ASN A 534 60.65 -38.22 -7.90
CA ASN A 534 61.34 -37.44 -6.87
C ASN A 534 62.39 -38.33 -6.24
N ARG A 535 63.54 -37.77 -6.08
CA ARG A 535 64.60 -38.36 -5.24
C ARG A 535 64.82 -37.37 -4.11
N ASP A 536 64.30 -37.72 -2.95
CA ASP A 536 64.54 -36.92 -1.75
C ASP A 536 65.98 -37.22 -1.27
N LEU A 537 66.75 -36.18 -1.19
CA LEU A 537 68.12 -36.25 -0.65
C LEU A 537 68.21 -36.00 0.84
N GLY A 538 67.07 -35.66 1.43
CA GLY A 538 66.87 -35.44 2.87
C GLY A 538 66.36 -34.05 3.23
N THR A 539 65.69 -33.98 4.35
CA THR A 539 65.24 -32.72 4.95
C THR A 539 65.97 -32.50 6.28
N GLU A 540 66.65 -31.41 6.37
CA GLU A 540 67.40 -31.02 7.57
C GLU A 540 66.77 -29.78 8.20
N VAL A 541 66.66 -29.77 9.53
CA VAL A 541 66.26 -28.59 10.28
C VAL A 541 67.51 -27.74 10.51
N VAL A 542 67.60 -26.60 9.86
CA VAL A 542 68.76 -25.71 9.89
C VAL A 542 68.71 -24.74 11.06
N GLY A 543 67.57 -24.51 11.63
CA GLY A 543 67.40 -23.65 12.77
C GLY A 543 65.96 -23.58 13.28
N SER A 544 65.75 -23.28 14.54
CA SER A 544 64.44 -23.05 15.14
C SER A 544 64.52 -21.78 15.97
N GLU A 545 63.61 -20.87 15.74
CA GLU A 545 63.54 -19.59 16.44
C GLU A 545 62.13 -19.33 16.95
N VAL A 546 62.00 -18.77 18.14
CA VAL A 546 60.73 -18.33 18.69
C VAL A 546 60.43 -16.93 18.12
N ILE A 547 59.52 -16.84 17.20
CA ILE A 547 59.19 -15.60 16.48
C ILE A 547 58.11 -14.76 17.21
N GLY A 548 57.41 -15.32 18.15
CA GLY A 548 56.38 -14.57 18.90
C GLY A 548 55.57 -15.41 19.87
N SER A 549 54.78 -14.75 20.62
CA SER A 549 53.76 -15.35 21.48
C SER A 549 52.39 -14.79 21.08
N ARG A 550 51.40 -15.63 21.01
CA ARG A 550 50.01 -15.23 20.75
C ARG A 550 49.13 -15.58 21.94
N THR A 551 48.58 -14.55 22.53
CA THR A 551 47.59 -14.73 23.60
C THR A 551 46.20 -14.71 23.00
N ARG A 552 45.46 -15.77 23.19
CA ARG A 552 44.04 -15.84 22.81
C ARG A 552 43.20 -15.68 24.08
N THR A 553 42.32 -14.73 24.01
CA THR A 553 41.33 -14.51 25.06
C THR A 553 39.95 -14.88 24.53
N GLN A 554 39.32 -15.82 25.17
CA GLN A 554 37.94 -16.18 24.90
C GLN A 554 37.08 -15.81 26.12
N THR A 555 36.16 -14.93 25.89
CA THR A 555 35.19 -14.51 26.92
C THR A 555 33.85 -15.14 26.61
N ILE A 556 33.34 -15.91 27.53
CA ILE A 556 32.03 -16.50 27.45
C ILE A 556 31.15 -15.85 28.52
N ASN A 557 30.13 -15.17 28.11
CA ASN A 557 29.13 -14.59 28.99
C ASN A 557 27.98 -15.57 29.12
N THR A 558 27.72 -16.02 30.29
CA THR A 558 26.61 -16.93 30.57
C THR A 558 25.54 -16.16 31.34
N TRP A 559 24.37 -16.14 30.78
CA TRP A 559 23.19 -15.54 31.37
C TRP A 559 22.31 -16.67 31.92
N TYR A 560 22.01 -16.60 33.19
CA TYR A 560 21.02 -17.51 33.77
C TYR A 560 19.79 -16.67 34.10
N ASP A 561 18.73 -16.98 33.44
CA ASP A 561 17.41 -16.44 33.79
C ASP A 561 16.74 -17.44 34.76
N PRO A 562 16.62 -17.09 36.03
CA PRO A 562 15.98 -17.97 37.01
C PRO A 562 14.46 -18.10 36.76
N LEU A 563 13.91 -17.34 35.85
CA LEU A 563 12.49 -17.41 35.47
C LEU A 563 12.27 -18.14 34.15
N ALA A 564 13.32 -18.65 33.53
CA ALA A 564 13.17 -19.47 32.35
C ALA A 564 12.49 -20.77 32.73
N GLN A 565 11.25 -20.92 32.31
CA GLN A 565 10.46 -22.11 32.44
C GLN A 565 10.51 -22.84 31.12
N SER A 566 11.12 -24.02 31.10
CA SER A 566 11.00 -24.91 29.97
C SER A 566 9.68 -25.64 30.03
N PHE A 567 8.94 -25.63 28.97
CA PHE A 567 7.75 -26.45 28.81
C PHE A 567 7.92 -27.30 27.55
N LEU A 568 7.44 -28.51 27.67
CA LEU A 568 7.40 -29.41 26.53
C LEU A 568 6.20 -29.00 25.66
N VAL A 569 6.47 -28.65 24.44
CA VAL A 569 5.42 -28.47 23.43
C VAL A 569 5.31 -29.76 22.68
N GLU A 570 4.24 -30.47 22.92
CA GLU A 570 3.87 -31.63 22.12
C GLU A 570 3.08 -31.15 20.90
N ASP A 571 3.78 -30.65 19.92
CA ASP A 571 3.22 -30.37 18.61
C ASP A 571 3.91 -31.26 17.58
N GLU A 572 3.12 -31.93 16.79
CA GLU A 572 3.60 -32.82 15.72
C GLU A 572 4.46 -32.08 14.68
N THR A 573 4.37 -30.76 14.63
CA THR A 573 5.12 -29.93 13.68
C THR A 573 6.47 -29.44 14.20
N GLY A 574 6.71 -29.45 15.51
CA GLY A 574 7.98 -29.05 16.13
C GLY A 574 8.39 -27.59 15.86
N VAL A 575 7.46 -26.75 15.42
CA VAL A 575 7.70 -25.33 15.11
C VAL A 575 7.04 -24.48 16.19
N PHE A 576 7.85 -23.70 16.85
CA PHE A 576 7.42 -22.71 17.82
C PHE A 576 7.55 -21.30 17.21
#